data_036193e2c5c29cebf3db588a360eb0e9
#
_entry.id   036193e2c5c29cebf3db588a360eb0e9
#
_cell.length_a   1.000
_cell.length_b   1.000
_cell.length_c   1.000
_cell.angle_alpha   90.00
_cell.angle_beta   90.00
_cell.angle_gamma   90.00
#
_symmetry.space_group_name_H-M   'P 1'
#
loop_
_entity.id
_entity.type
_entity.pdbx_description
1 polymer ?
#
loop_
_entity_poly.entity_id
_entity_poly.type
_entity_poly.pdbx_seq_one_letter_code
_entity_poly.pdbx_strand_id
1 'polypeptide(L)'
;MKMPEKIAPVMFAPCGMNCLVCYKHCYHRKPCAGCLKSDQGKPEHCRKCKIKDCVAKRQITYCFECPEYPCKQIKRLEKSYNIRYHASLMGNSQMVKEQGMAGFLVQQKEKYTCPECGGIISIHDAECSECQRKI
;
A
#
# COMPACT_ATOMS: atom_id res chain seq x y z
N MET A 1 10.43 -9.23 7.56
CA MET A 1 10.09 -9.92 6.30
C MET A 1 11.02 -9.48 5.20
N LYS A 2 11.54 -10.40 4.45
CA LYS A 2 12.40 -10.08 3.31
C LYS A 2 11.60 -9.58 2.11
N MET A 3 12.20 -8.69 1.31
CA MET A 3 11.57 -8.22 0.09
C MET A 3 11.46 -9.37 -0.91
N PRO A 4 10.27 -9.63 -1.49
CA PRO A 4 10.15 -10.68 -2.51
C PRO A 4 10.84 -10.28 -3.81
N GLU A 5 11.13 -11.25 -4.67
CA GLU A 5 11.72 -10.98 -5.97
C GLU A 5 10.87 -10.03 -6.81
N LYS A 6 9.55 -10.23 -6.77
CA LYS A 6 8.58 -9.35 -7.43
C LYS A 6 7.41 -9.08 -6.48
N ILE A 7 6.98 -7.83 -6.43
CA ILE A 7 5.79 -7.45 -5.66
C ILE A 7 4.56 -7.82 -6.49
N ALA A 8 3.64 -8.60 -5.90
CA ALA A 8 2.40 -8.98 -6.57
C ALA A 8 1.48 -7.76 -6.74
N PRO A 9 0.89 -7.55 -7.94
CA PRO A 9 -0.01 -6.41 -8.18
C PRO A 9 -1.18 -6.33 -7.20
N VAL A 10 -1.64 -7.46 -6.67
CA VAL A 10 -2.73 -7.53 -5.68
C VAL A 10 -2.40 -6.77 -4.39
N MET A 11 -1.13 -6.49 -4.13
CA MET A 11 -0.71 -5.71 -2.96
C MET A 11 -0.96 -4.21 -3.12
N PHE A 12 -1.27 -3.74 -4.33
CA PHE A 12 -1.65 -2.34 -4.54
C PHE A 12 -3.13 -2.16 -4.20
N ALA A 13 -3.40 -1.42 -3.12
CA ALA A 13 -4.77 -1.22 -2.64
C ALA A 13 -5.52 -0.21 -3.51
N PRO A 14 -6.86 -0.25 -3.50
CA PRO A 14 -7.68 0.71 -4.27
C PRO A 14 -7.35 2.17 -3.99
N CYS A 15 -6.99 2.52 -2.76
CA CYS A 15 -6.68 3.89 -2.35
C CYS A 15 -5.29 4.38 -2.81
N GLY A 16 -4.45 3.50 -3.33
CA GLY A 16 -3.08 3.83 -3.74
C GLY A 16 -2.00 3.37 -2.76
N MET A 17 -2.39 2.69 -1.70
CA MET A 17 -1.41 2.15 -0.73
C MET A 17 -0.77 0.87 -1.26
N ASN A 18 0.55 0.78 -1.11
CA ASN A 18 1.28 -0.47 -1.33
C ASN A 18 1.22 -1.28 -0.04
N CYS A 19 0.34 -2.26 0.02
CA CYS A 19 0.13 -3.05 1.23
C CYS A 19 1.34 -3.88 1.65
N LEU A 20 2.29 -4.14 0.75
CA LEU A 20 3.51 -4.87 1.09
C LEU A 20 4.32 -4.15 2.15
N VAL A 21 4.34 -2.81 2.13
CA VAL A 21 5.11 -2.00 3.08
C VAL A 21 4.30 -1.57 4.30
N CYS A 22 3.08 -2.07 4.41
CA CYS A 22 2.23 -1.85 5.58
C CYS A 22 2.74 -2.71 6.76
N TYR A 23 2.76 -2.11 7.96
CA TYR A 23 3.21 -2.82 9.17
C TYR A 23 2.45 -4.14 9.38
N LYS A 24 1.17 -4.18 9.01
CA LYS A 24 0.32 -5.35 9.17
C LYS A 24 0.73 -6.51 8.26
N HIS A 25 1.44 -6.22 7.19
CA HIS A 25 1.98 -7.26 6.31
C HIS A 25 3.40 -7.64 6.70
N CYS A 26 4.30 -6.67 6.80
CA CYS A 26 5.73 -6.97 6.87
C CYS A 26 6.26 -7.38 8.25
N TYR A 27 5.49 -7.17 9.33
CA TYR A 27 5.90 -7.56 10.69
C TYR A 27 5.22 -8.82 11.24
N HIS A 28 4.15 -9.29 10.62
CA HIS A 28 3.32 -10.35 11.20
C HIS A 28 3.61 -11.74 10.64
N ARG A 29 3.52 -12.77 11.50
CA ARG A 29 3.64 -14.18 11.09
C ARG A 29 2.52 -14.58 10.14
N LYS A 30 1.31 -14.03 10.36
CA LYS A 30 0.16 -14.19 9.46
C LYS A 30 -0.13 -12.83 8.85
N PRO A 31 0.63 -12.42 7.82
CA PRO A 31 0.52 -11.08 7.28
C PRO A 31 -0.84 -10.85 6.61
N CYS A 32 -1.30 -9.61 6.67
CA CYS A 32 -2.47 -9.17 5.91
C CYS A 32 -2.20 -9.41 4.41
N ALA A 33 -3.14 -10.06 3.73
CA ALA A 33 -2.98 -10.42 2.32
C ALA A 33 -3.18 -9.26 1.34
N GLY A 34 -3.50 -8.06 1.84
CA GLY A 34 -3.77 -6.89 1.03
C GLY A 34 -5.28 -6.63 0.90
N CYS A 35 -5.63 -5.38 0.53
CA CYS A 35 -7.03 -4.94 0.50
C CYS A 35 -7.88 -5.68 -0.55
N LEU A 36 -7.25 -6.17 -1.63
CA LEU A 36 -7.94 -6.88 -2.70
C LEU A 36 -8.10 -8.38 -2.44
N LYS A 37 -7.59 -8.88 -1.32
CA LYS A 37 -7.72 -10.28 -0.90
C LYS A 37 -8.79 -10.41 0.18
N SER A 38 -8.89 -11.62 0.78
CA SER A 38 -9.84 -11.90 1.86
C SER A 38 -9.57 -11.03 3.09
N ASP A 39 -10.54 -10.95 4.00
CA ASP A 39 -10.40 -10.19 5.24
C ASP A 39 -9.56 -10.90 6.31
N GLN A 40 -9.12 -12.12 6.04
CA GLN A 40 -8.31 -12.89 6.98
C GLN A 40 -6.99 -12.19 7.28
N GLY A 41 -6.69 -12.01 8.56
CA GLY A 41 -5.47 -11.35 9.01
C GLY A 41 -5.52 -9.82 8.97
N LYS A 42 -6.57 -9.21 8.41
CA LYS A 42 -6.70 -7.75 8.36
C LYS A 42 -7.10 -7.18 9.71
N PRO A 43 -6.61 -5.97 10.08
CA PRO A 43 -7.14 -5.25 11.24
C PRO A 43 -8.59 -4.84 10.99
N GLU A 44 -9.32 -4.58 12.07
CA GLU A 44 -10.75 -4.24 11.98
C GLU A 44 -11.01 -3.05 11.06
N HIS A 45 -10.20 -1.99 11.16
CA HIS A 45 -10.38 -0.80 10.31
C HIS A 45 -10.19 -1.09 8.82
N CYS A 46 -9.37 -2.09 8.46
CA CYS A 46 -9.19 -2.51 7.07
C CYS A 46 -10.37 -3.36 6.58
N ARG A 47 -10.92 -4.21 7.45
CA ARG A 47 -12.11 -5.01 7.11
C ARG A 47 -13.33 -4.13 6.89
N LYS A 48 -13.43 -3.03 7.64
CA LYS A 48 -14.53 -2.07 7.55
C LYS A 48 -14.19 -0.86 6.68
N CYS A 49 -13.17 -0.95 5.84
CA CYS A 49 -12.72 0.15 5.00
C CYS A 49 -13.80 0.55 3.98
N LYS A 50 -14.27 1.79 4.08
CA LYS A 50 -15.30 2.32 3.17
C LYS A 50 -14.79 2.46 1.74
N ILE A 51 -13.50 2.68 1.56
CA ILE A 51 -12.87 2.80 0.24
C ILE A 51 -12.93 1.44 -0.49
N LYS A 52 -12.57 0.36 0.20
CA LYS A 52 -12.66 -0.99 -0.34
C LYS A 52 -14.09 -1.32 -0.76
N ASP A 53 -15.05 -1.01 0.10
CA ASP A 53 -16.47 -1.27 -0.17
C ASP A 53 -16.98 -0.40 -1.33
N CYS A 54 -16.52 0.85 -1.41
CA CYS A 54 -16.90 1.78 -2.46
C CYS A 54 -16.48 1.27 -3.84
N VAL A 55 -15.22 0.80 -4.00
CA VAL A 55 -14.76 0.29 -5.30
C VAL A 55 -15.49 -1.00 -5.69
N ALA A 56 -15.76 -1.87 -4.73
CA ALA A 56 -16.53 -3.10 -4.97
C ALA A 56 -17.95 -2.77 -5.46
N LYS A 57 -18.61 -1.82 -4.79
CA LYS A 57 -19.97 -1.39 -5.12
C LYS A 57 -20.05 -0.75 -6.50
N ARG A 58 -19.03 -0.01 -6.91
CA ARG A 58 -18.95 0.65 -8.22
C ARG A 58 -18.40 -0.26 -9.32
N GLN A 59 -18.03 -1.48 -8.98
CA GLN A 59 -17.48 -2.47 -9.92
C GLN A 59 -16.19 -2.00 -10.59
N ILE A 60 -15.35 -1.29 -9.83
CA ILE A 60 -14.00 -0.88 -10.24
C ILE A 60 -12.97 -1.50 -9.31
N THR A 61 -11.71 -1.50 -9.69
CA THR A 61 -10.62 -2.05 -8.89
C THR A 61 -9.90 -0.99 -8.07
N TYR A 62 -9.67 0.18 -8.67
CA TYR A 62 -8.90 1.26 -8.04
C TYR A 62 -9.69 2.56 -8.02
N CYS A 63 -9.49 3.34 -6.97
CA CYS A 63 -10.18 4.61 -6.81
C CYS A 63 -9.93 5.59 -7.97
N PHE A 64 -8.73 5.55 -8.57
CA PHE A 64 -8.43 6.43 -9.70
C PHE A 64 -9.25 6.15 -10.96
N GLU A 65 -9.96 5.01 -11.01
CA GLU A 65 -10.89 4.69 -12.09
C GLU A 65 -12.26 5.35 -11.91
N CYS A 66 -12.53 5.89 -10.72
CA CYS A 66 -13.81 6.51 -10.38
C CYS A 66 -13.88 7.93 -10.96
N PRO A 67 -15.02 8.32 -11.59
CA PRO A 67 -15.21 9.69 -12.10
C PRO A 67 -15.13 10.77 -11.03
N GLU A 68 -15.40 10.42 -9.77
CA GLU A 68 -15.37 11.35 -8.65
C GLU A 68 -14.00 11.46 -7.98
N TYR A 69 -13.00 10.74 -8.49
CA TYR A 69 -11.64 10.76 -7.93
C TYR A 69 -10.94 12.09 -8.22
N PRO A 70 -10.24 12.70 -7.25
CA PRO A 70 -10.14 12.30 -5.85
C PRO A 70 -11.34 12.78 -5.02
N CYS A 71 -12.01 11.85 -4.35
CA CYS A 71 -13.16 12.16 -3.49
C CYS A 71 -12.70 12.59 -2.08
N LYS A 72 -13.68 12.98 -1.23
CA LYS A 72 -13.37 13.42 0.13
C LYS A 72 -12.61 12.37 0.95
N GLN A 73 -12.97 11.10 0.79
CA GLN A 73 -12.30 10.00 1.52
C GLN A 73 -10.83 9.89 1.12
N ILE A 74 -10.56 9.95 -0.19
CA ILE A 74 -9.19 9.89 -0.71
C ILE A 74 -8.37 11.11 -0.27
N LYS A 75 -8.96 12.31 -0.35
CA LYS A 75 -8.26 13.54 0.07
C LYS A 75 -7.91 13.52 1.56
N ARG A 76 -8.80 12.98 2.40
CA ARG A 76 -8.55 12.85 3.84
C ARG A 76 -7.41 11.88 4.13
N LEU A 77 -7.43 10.73 3.47
CA LEU A 77 -6.40 9.71 3.62
C LEU A 77 -5.04 10.22 3.10
N GLU A 78 -5.04 10.91 1.98
CA GLU A 78 -3.85 11.55 1.39
C GLU A 78 -3.21 12.52 2.37
N LYS A 79 -4.00 13.39 2.96
CA LYS A 79 -3.50 14.36 3.95
C LYS A 79 -2.87 13.65 5.15
N SER A 80 -3.50 12.59 5.65
CA SER A 80 -2.97 11.82 6.77
C SER A 80 -1.61 11.19 6.42
N TYR A 81 -1.48 10.57 5.25
CA TYR A 81 -0.23 9.94 4.82
C TYR A 81 0.87 10.96 4.55
N ASN A 82 0.54 12.12 3.96
CA ASN A 82 1.51 13.20 3.76
C ASN A 82 2.09 13.67 5.08
N ILE A 83 1.24 13.90 6.08
CA ILE A 83 1.66 14.43 7.38
C ILE A 83 2.43 13.39 8.20
N ARG A 84 1.90 12.17 8.29
CA ARG A 84 2.44 11.13 9.18
C ARG A 84 3.64 10.39 8.60
N TYR A 85 3.63 10.13 7.30
CA TYR A 85 4.59 9.20 6.69
C TYR A 85 5.34 9.80 5.52
N HIS A 86 5.12 11.07 5.20
CA HIS A 86 5.73 11.77 4.05
C HIS A 86 5.53 10.99 2.75
N ALA A 87 4.34 10.39 2.59
CA ALA A 87 3.99 9.56 1.46
C ALA A 87 2.75 10.10 0.75
N SER A 88 2.61 9.78 -0.55
CA SER A 88 1.47 10.22 -1.34
C SER A 88 0.79 9.02 -2.01
N LEU A 89 -0.42 8.71 -1.57
CA LEU A 89 -1.23 7.65 -2.19
C LEU A 89 -1.74 8.08 -3.55
N MET A 90 -2.09 9.36 -3.71
CA MET A 90 -2.48 9.93 -5.01
C MET A 90 -1.30 9.94 -5.97
N GLY A 91 -0.09 10.22 -5.48
CA GLY A 91 1.14 10.13 -6.27
C GLY A 91 1.40 8.71 -6.76
N ASN A 92 1.18 7.72 -5.91
CA ASN A 92 1.29 6.30 -6.29
C ASN A 92 0.31 5.95 -7.40
N SER A 93 -0.95 6.35 -7.26
CA SER A 93 -1.99 6.11 -8.28
C SER A 93 -1.65 6.79 -9.60
N GLN A 94 -1.13 8.01 -9.56
CA GLN A 94 -0.70 8.74 -10.75
C GLN A 94 0.43 8.00 -11.46
N MET A 95 1.41 7.49 -10.72
CA MET A 95 2.52 6.72 -11.27
C MET A 95 2.04 5.44 -11.96
N VAL A 96 1.08 4.72 -11.35
CA VAL A 96 0.47 3.54 -11.96
C VAL A 96 -0.21 3.88 -13.27
N LYS A 97 -0.93 5.01 -13.34
CA LYS A 97 -1.59 5.46 -14.57
C LYS A 97 -0.58 5.81 -15.67
N GLU A 98 0.51 6.48 -15.32
CA GLU A 98 1.49 6.98 -16.31
C GLU A 98 2.50 5.92 -16.73
N GLN A 99 3.01 5.11 -15.78
CA GLN A 99 4.10 4.16 -16.02
C GLN A 99 3.66 2.70 -16.03
N GLY A 100 2.41 2.43 -15.67
CA GLY A 100 1.90 1.07 -15.54
C GLY A 100 2.22 0.43 -14.19
N MET A 101 1.47 -0.61 -13.85
CA MET A 101 1.62 -1.32 -12.56
C MET A 101 3.02 -1.93 -12.41
N ALA A 102 3.53 -2.58 -13.46
CA ALA A 102 4.84 -3.24 -13.41
C ALA A 102 5.96 -2.25 -13.08
N GLY A 103 5.99 -1.10 -13.74
CA GLY A 103 7.00 -0.05 -13.50
C GLY A 103 6.90 0.53 -12.10
N PHE A 104 5.67 0.77 -11.63
CA PHE A 104 5.43 1.25 -10.27
C PHE A 104 5.96 0.26 -9.23
N LEU A 105 5.66 -1.02 -9.38
CA LEU A 105 6.07 -2.04 -8.40
C LEU A 105 7.60 -2.24 -8.37
N VAL A 106 8.28 -2.12 -9.51
CA VAL A 106 9.75 -2.14 -9.56
C VAL A 106 10.32 -0.97 -8.75
N GLN A 107 9.78 0.22 -8.93
CA GLN A 107 10.18 1.42 -8.20
C GLN A 107 9.94 1.26 -6.70
N GLN A 108 8.81 0.69 -6.31
CA GLN A 108 8.49 0.43 -4.90
C GLN A 108 9.46 -0.57 -4.28
N LYS A 109 9.83 -1.61 -5.01
CA LYS A 109 10.80 -2.58 -4.54
C LYS A 109 12.15 -1.91 -4.26
N GLU A 110 12.64 -1.09 -5.17
CA GLU A 110 13.91 -0.37 -4.98
C GLU A 110 13.85 0.56 -3.77
N LYS A 111 12.75 1.30 -3.63
CA LYS A 111 12.58 2.29 -2.56
C LYS A 111 12.49 1.66 -1.17
N TYR A 112 11.82 0.52 -1.06
CA TYR A 112 11.50 -0.09 0.24
C TYR A 112 12.27 -1.36 0.56
N THR A 113 13.34 -1.64 -0.17
CA THR A 113 14.26 -2.73 0.16
C THR A 113 15.37 -2.18 1.05
N CYS A 114 15.57 -2.78 2.21
CA CYS A 114 16.63 -2.37 3.12
C CYS A 114 18.01 -2.62 2.49
N PRO A 115 18.90 -1.62 2.41
CA PRO A 115 20.22 -1.81 1.80
C PRO A 115 21.15 -2.70 2.62
N GLU A 116 20.86 -2.89 3.90
CA GLU A 116 21.69 -3.70 4.80
C GLU A 116 21.35 -5.19 4.75
N CYS A 117 20.06 -5.54 4.75
CA CYS A 117 19.65 -6.93 4.90
C CYS A 117 18.67 -7.44 3.83
N GLY A 118 18.20 -6.57 2.94
CA GLY A 118 17.20 -6.95 1.93
C GLY A 118 15.79 -7.11 2.47
N GLY A 119 15.52 -6.68 3.69
CA GLY A 119 14.19 -6.74 4.27
C GLY A 119 13.25 -5.65 3.73
N ILE A 120 11.96 -5.76 4.08
CA ILE A 120 10.95 -4.76 3.72
C ILE A 120 10.98 -3.63 4.74
N ILE A 121 11.10 -2.39 4.27
CA ILE A 121 11.01 -1.19 5.11
C ILE A 121 9.54 -0.87 5.32
N SER A 122 9.09 -0.81 6.59
CA SER A 122 7.71 -0.41 6.91
C SER A 122 7.55 1.09 6.74
N ILE A 123 6.58 1.50 5.92
CA ILE A 123 6.28 2.91 5.71
C ILE A 123 5.73 3.56 7.00
N HIS A 124 5.00 2.80 7.80
CA HIS A 124 4.38 3.31 9.04
C HIS A 124 5.40 3.57 10.15
N ASP A 125 6.51 2.82 10.16
CA ASP A 125 7.49 2.87 11.24
C ASP A 125 8.82 3.49 10.83
N ALA A 126 9.02 3.73 9.53
CA ALA A 126 10.29 4.18 8.96
C ALA A 126 11.45 3.30 9.42
N GLU A 127 11.24 1.99 9.35
CA GLU A 127 12.12 0.99 9.93
C GLU A 127 12.09 -0.29 9.11
N CYS A 128 13.24 -0.95 8.97
CA CYS A 128 13.29 -2.25 8.32
C CYS A 128 12.62 -3.31 9.20
N SER A 129 11.72 -4.09 8.61
CA SER A 129 10.98 -5.14 9.31
C SER A 129 11.86 -6.35 9.69
N GLU A 130 13.01 -6.52 9.05
CA GLU A 130 13.92 -7.65 9.34
C GLU A 130 14.99 -7.29 10.37
N CYS A 131 15.81 -6.27 10.08
CA CYS A 131 16.94 -5.91 10.94
C CYS A 131 16.66 -4.75 11.88
N GLN A 132 15.47 -4.15 11.78
CA GLN A 132 15.01 -3.06 12.66
C GLN A 132 15.82 -1.77 12.54
N ARG A 133 16.59 -1.62 11.45
CA ARG A 133 17.32 -0.38 11.18
C ARG A 133 16.33 0.76 10.91
N LYS A 134 16.53 1.88 11.56
CA LYS A 134 15.75 3.11 11.28
C LYS A 134 16.22 3.76 9.99
N ILE A 135 15.26 4.23 9.22
CA ILE A 135 15.53 4.87 7.93
C ILE A 135 15.33 6.37 8.02
#